data_02db5e85373e7699e21beead40e12e4c
#
_entry.id   02db5e85373e7699e21beead40e12e4c
#
_cell.length_a   1.000
_cell.length_b   1.000
_cell.length_c   1.000
_cell.angle_alpha   90.00
_cell.angle_beta   90.00
_cell.angle_gamma   90.00
#
_symmetry.space_group_name_H-M   'P 1'
#
loop_
_entity.id
_entity.type
_entity.pdbx_description
1 polymer ?
#
loop_
_entity_poly.entity_id
_entity_poly.type
_entity_poly.pdbx_seq_one_letter_code
_entity_poly.pdbx_strand_id
1 'polypeptide(L)'
;MKKRVIAIIACITVICSVLCGCVQQTVNLARVESGEMQFAQPASGDTVAVIKTNMGDIKVVLYPKLAPLAVENFVTHAQNGYYNGVTFHRVIEDFVIQSGDPEGTGNGGNSIWQLPFSDEFSDKLHHYTGALSMANSGEDTNRSQFFIVTSQPKGITDEIAALMAEAGWRAEIIDAYRQAGGAPNLDYRHTVFGQVYDGLEIAFDISFVKTDENDRPKEAVVIETIEVSVVE
;
A
#
# COMPACT_ATOMS: atom_id res chain seq x y z
N MET A 1 68.30 30.04 -34.71
CA MET A 1 66.93 30.43 -34.46
C MET A 1 66.08 29.21 -34.29
N LYS A 2 65.79 28.79 -33.05
CA LYS A 2 65.00 27.60 -32.75
C LYS A 2 63.66 28.08 -32.15
N LYS A 3 62.54 27.84 -32.88
CA LYS A 3 61.18 28.14 -32.41
C LYS A 3 60.73 27.03 -31.44
N ARG A 4 60.46 27.39 -30.20
CA ARG A 4 59.84 26.47 -29.20
C ARG A 4 58.31 26.53 -29.43
N VAL A 5 57.72 25.34 -29.70
CA VAL A 5 56.28 25.12 -29.73
C VAL A 5 55.88 24.72 -28.31
N ILE A 6 55.05 25.54 -27.66
CA ILE A 6 54.46 25.22 -26.38
C ILE A 6 53.14 24.50 -26.65
N ALA A 7 53.07 23.22 -26.35
CA ALA A 7 51.82 22.43 -26.37
C ALA A 7 51.07 22.68 -25.05
N ILE A 8 49.91 23.29 -25.15
CA ILE A 8 48.98 23.43 -24.03
C ILE A 8 48.13 22.16 -23.99
N ILE A 9 48.37 21.32 -22.99
CA ILE A 9 47.55 20.15 -22.68
C ILE A 9 46.38 20.67 -21.82
N ALA A 10 45.18 20.78 -22.40
CA ALA A 10 43.96 21.03 -21.68
C ALA A 10 43.51 19.72 -21.01
N CYS A 11 43.67 19.64 -19.70
CA CYS A 11 43.11 18.57 -18.87
C CYS A 11 41.62 18.79 -18.72
N ILE A 12 40.81 18.07 -19.51
CA ILE A 12 39.37 18.02 -19.31
C ILE A 12 39.10 17.02 -18.20
N THR A 13 38.92 17.51 -16.98
CA THR A 13 38.37 16.74 -15.86
C THR A 13 36.89 16.53 -16.08
N VAL A 14 36.51 15.37 -16.59
CA VAL A 14 35.11 14.91 -16.57
C VAL A 14 34.80 14.55 -15.14
N ILE A 15 34.07 15.44 -14.47
CA ILE A 15 33.43 15.15 -13.19
C ILE A 15 32.25 14.23 -13.49
N CYS A 16 32.47 12.92 -13.40
CA CYS A 16 31.41 11.92 -13.41
C CYS A 16 30.75 11.98 -12.02
N SER A 17 29.72 12.82 -11.87
CA SER A 17 28.84 12.78 -10.71
C SER A 17 28.05 11.48 -10.80
N VAL A 18 28.56 10.44 -10.11
CA VAL A 18 27.79 9.23 -9.84
C VAL A 18 26.69 9.63 -8.90
N LEU A 19 25.53 9.97 -9.47
CA LEU A 19 24.27 9.95 -8.73
C LEU A 19 24.01 8.49 -8.38
N CYS A 20 24.49 8.07 -7.20
CA CYS A 20 24.07 6.82 -6.56
C CYS A 20 22.64 7.04 -6.07
N GLY A 21 21.69 7.11 -7.02
CA GLY A 21 20.29 6.93 -6.70
C GLY A 21 20.14 5.49 -6.26
N CYS A 22 19.84 5.26 -4.98
CA CYS A 22 19.31 3.98 -4.56
C CYS A 22 18.05 3.76 -5.40
N VAL A 23 18.14 2.93 -6.44
CA VAL A 23 16.96 2.41 -7.13
C VAL A 23 16.30 1.48 -6.12
N GLN A 24 15.32 2.00 -5.40
CA GLN A 24 14.47 1.17 -4.57
C GLN A 24 13.74 0.21 -5.52
N GLN A 25 14.04 -1.07 -5.40
CA GLN A 25 13.32 -2.09 -6.16
C GLN A 25 11.92 -2.20 -5.55
N THR A 26 10.96 -1.54 -6.20
CA THR A 26 9.55 -1.75 -5.88
C THR A 26 9.15 -3.17 -6.27
N VAL A 27 8.36 -3.81 -5.42
CA VAL A 27 7.82 -5.14 -5.70
C VAL A 27 6.93 -5.08 -6.93
N ASN A 28 7.14 -5.97 -7.88
CA ASN A 28 6.25 -6.11 -9.01
C ASN A 28 5.30 -7.29 -8.76
N LEU A 29 4.11 -6.99 -8.26
CA LEU A 29 3.10 -8.01 -7.92
C LEU A 29 2.69 -8.88 -9.10
N ALA A 30 2.78 -8.37 -10.34
CA ALA A 30 2.50 -9.16 -11.55
C ALA A 30 3.51 -10.29 -11.81
N ARG A 31 4.61 -10.32 -11.06
CA ARG A 31 5.64 -11.37 -11.13
C ARG A 31 5.56 -12.36 -9.97
N VAL A 32 4.60 -12.21 -9.06
CA VAL A 32 4.39 -13.16 -7.98
C VAL A 32 3.81 -14.43 -8.59
N GLU A 33 4.56 -15.52 -8.52
CA GLU A 33 4.16 -16.84 -8.99
C GLU A 33 3.29 -17.51 -7.92
N SER A 34 2.02 -17.10 -7.85
CA SER A 34 1.04 -17.62 -6.90
C SER A 34 -0.33 -17.72 -7.55
N GLY A 35 -1.12 -18.70 -7.11
CA GLY A 35 -2.53 -18.84 -7.48
C GLY A 35 -3.47 -17.95 -6.67
N GLU A 36 -2.94 -17.11 -5.77
CA GLU A 36 -3.75 -16.22 -4.94
C GLU A 36 -4.43 -15.13 -5.77
N MET A 37 -5.73 -14.95 -5.53
CA MET A 37 -6.56 -14.02 -6.32
C MET A 37 -6.11 -12.56 -6.22
N GLN A 38 -5.41 -12.18 -5.15
CA GLN A 38 -4.93 -10.83 -4.93
C GLN A 38 -3.85 -10.39 -5.94
N PHE A 39 -3.19 -11.32 -6.63
CA PHE A 39 -2.19 -11.01 -7.65
C PHE A 39 -2.75 -11.03 -9.09
N ALA A 40 -4.04 -11.35 -9.24
CA ALA A 40 -4.70 -11.31 -10.54
C ALA A 40 -5.03 -9.86 -10.94
N GLN A 41 -4.96 -9.58 -12.25
CA GLN A 41 -5.50 -8.32 -12.77
C GLN A 41 -7.03 -8.35 -12.69
N PRO A 42 -7.69 -7.19 -12.47
CA PRO A 42 -9.14 -7.12 -12.48
C PRO A 42 -9.75 -7.61 -13.80
N ALA A 43 -10.84 -8.36 -13.69
CA ALA A 43 -11.59 -8.90 -14.82
C ALA A 43 -12.94 -8.16 -14.98
N SER A 44 -13.61 -8.38 -16.13
CA SER A 44 -14.95 -7.83 -16.37
C SER A 44 -15.91 -8.20 -15.23
N GLY A 45 -16.62 -7.22 -14.72
CA GLY A 45 -17.52 -7.34 -13.57
C GLY A 45 -16.88 -7.07 -12.20
N ASP A 46 -15.56 -6.95 -12.10
CA ASP A 46 -14.91 -6.61 -10.86
C ASP A 46 -15.13 -5.13 -10.47
N THR A 47 -15.33 -4.88 -9.19
CA THR A 47 -15.38 -3.52 -8.65
C THR A 47 -13.97 -3.01 -8.41
N VAL A 48 -13.66 -1.83 -8.96
CA VAL A 48 -12.35 -1.18 -8.80
C VAL A 48 -12.52 0.23 -8.29
N ALA A 49 -11.48 0.74 -7.63
CA ALA A 49 -11.40 2.13 -7.23
C ALA A 49 -10.05 2.74 -7.60
N VAL A 50 -10.03 4.03 -7.91
CA VAL A 50 -8.85 4.84 -8.12
C VAL A 50 -8.76 5.84 -6.99
N ILE A 51 -7.78 5.68 -6.11
CA ILE A 51 -7.46 6.63 -5.04
C ILE A 51 -6.50 7.66 -5.65
N LYS A 52 -7.03 8.83 -6.00
CA LYS A 52 -6.24 9.94 -6.55
C LYS A 52 -5.63 10.73 -5.43
N THR A 53 -4.31 10.86 -5.45
CA THR A 53 -3.56 11.61 -4.45
C THR A 53 -2.74 12.72 -5.09
N ASN A 54 -2.30 13.69 -4.29
CA ASN A 54 -1.36 14.71 -4.74
C ASN A 54 0.04 14.16 -5.10
N MET A 55 0.27 12.84 -4.92
CA MET A 55 1.50 12.15 -5.33
C MET A 55 1.30 11.20 -6.52
N GLY A 56 0.05 10.96 -6.94
CA GLY A 56 -0.32 10.06 -8.04
C GLY A 56 -1.49 9.15 -7.70
N ASP A 57 -1.86 8.30 -8.64
CA ASP A 57 -3.02 7.43 -8.57
C ASP A 57 -2.64 6.04 -8.05
N ILE A 58 -3.44 5.51 -7.12
CA ILE A 58 -3.35 4.12 -6.64
C ILE A 58 -4.64 3.41 -7.04
N LYS A 59 -4.54 2.36 -7.87
CA LYS A 59 -5.71 1.61 -8.35
C LYS A 59 -5.85 0.30 -7.60
N VAL A 60 -7.05 0.05 -7.10
CA VAL A 60 -7.35 -1.12 -6.25
C VAL A 60 -8.55 -1.90 -6.80
N VAL A 61 -8.46 -3.22 -6.77
CA VAL A 61 -9.61 -4.10 -6.93
C VAL A 61 -10.23 -4.35 -5.56
N LEU A 62 -11.56 -4.37 -5.48
CA LEU A 62 -12.31 -4.58 -4.25
C LEU A 62 -12.99 -5.95 -4.24
N TYR A 63 -13.17 -6.55 -3.07
CA TYR A 63 -13.67 -7.92 -2.90
C TYR A 63 -15.03 -7.97 -2.18
N PRO A 64 -16.14 -7.46 -2.79
CA PRO A 64 -17.45 -7.35 -2.13
C PRO A 64 -18.07 -8.69 -1.72
N LYS A 65 -17.61 -9.81 -2.30
CA LYS A 65 -18.09 -11.15 -1.92
C LYS A 65 -17.40 -11.72 -0.67
N LEU A 66 -16.23 -11.20 -0.32
CA LEU A 66 -15.42 -11.69 0.79
C LEU A 66 -15.41 -10.72 1.98
N ALA A 67 -15.60 -9.41 1.72
CA ALA A 67 -15.68 -8.37 2.72
C ALA A 67 -16.79 -7.36 2.35
N PRO A 68 -18.07 -7.80 2.35
CA PRO A 68 -19.20 -6.97 1.89
C PRO A 68 -19.37 -5.69 2.69
N LEU A 69 -19.28 -5.70 4.02
CA LEU A 69 -19.46 -4.51 4.85
C LEU A 69 -18.34 -3.49 4.63
N ALA A 70 -17.09 -3.95 4.59
CA ALA A 70 -15.95 -3.07 4.37
C ALA A 70 -16.00 -2.42 2.99
N VAL A 71 -16.35 -3.19 1.94
CA VAL A 71 -16.48 -2.66 0.58
C VAL A 71 -17.68 -1.70 0.48
N GLU A 72 -18.84 -2.03 1.03
CA GLU A 72 -20.01 -1.14 1.03
C GLU A 72 -19.69 0.19 1.73
N ASN A 73 -19.06 0.11 2.90
CA ASN A 73 -18.64 1.29 3.67
C ASN A 73 -17.67 2.17 2.87
N PHE A 74 -16.61 1.57 2.31
CA PHE A 74 -15.59 2.29 1.55
C PHE A 74 -16.17 2.93 0.27
N VAL A 75 -16.95 2.17 -0.51
CA VAL A 75 -17.55 2.62 -1.77
C VAL A 75 -18.54 3.75 -1.51
N THR A 76 -19.41 3.60 -0.51
CA THR A 76 -20.42 4.62 -0.17
C THR A 76 -19.74 5.91 0.29
N HIS A 77 -18.71 5.82 1.12
CA HIS A 77 -17.94 6.99 1.53
C HIS A 77 -17.23 7.66 0.33
N ALA A 78 -16.62 6.89 -0.54
CA ALA A 78 -15.96 7.39 -1.75
C ALA A 78 -16.94 8.13 -2.66
N GLN A 79 -18.11 7.54 -2.96
CA GLN A 79 -19.13 8.12 -3.82
C GLN A 79 -19.74 9.40 -3.23
N ASN A 80 -19.78 9.53 -1.91
CA ASN A 80 -20.25 10.72 -1.19
C ASN A 80 -19.15 11.78 -1.00
N GLY A 81 -17.94 11.57 -1.54
CA GLY A 81 -16.80 12.48 -1.40
C GLY A 81 -16.26 12.59 0.02
N TYR A 82 -16.57 11.62 0.89
CA TYR A 82 -16.14 11.62 2.29
C TYR A 82 -14.62 11.65 2.45
N TYR A 83 -13.90 11.02 1.53
CA TYR A 83 -12.44 10.96 1.54
C TYR A 83 -11.76 12.14 0.84
N ASN A 84 -12.50 13.06 0.20
CA ASN A 84 -11.92 14.21 -0.50
C ASN A 84 -11.24 15.16 0.49
N GLY A 85 -9.97 15.45 0.27
CA GLY A 85 -9.15 16.27 1.15
C GLY A 85 -8.62 15.57 2.40
N VAL A 86 -8.94 14.28 2.59
CA VAL A 86 -8.44 13.49 3.73
C VAL A 86 -6.97 13.13 3.53
N THR A 87 -6.19 13.22 4.60
CA THR A 87 -4.74 12.96 4.55
C THR A 87 -4.39 11.54 4.93
N PHE A 88 -3.26 11.06 4.43
CA PHE A 88 -2.56 9.94 5.05
C PHE A 88 -1.93 10.45 6.34
N HIS A 89 -2.61 10.24 7.45
CA HIS A 89 -2.24 10.80 8.75
C HIS A 89 -1.20 9.97 9.51
N ARG A 90 -0.95 8.72 9.08
CA ARG A 90 0.07 7.84 9.63
C ARG A 90 0.76 7.06 8.52
N VAL A 91 2.07 7.18 8.44
CA VAL A 91 2.92 6.55 7.44
C VAL A 91 4.11 5.91 8.14
N ILE A 92 4.22 4.59 8.01
CA ILE A 92 5.36 3.83 8.56
C ILE A 92 6.07 3.15 7.39
N GLU A 93 7.33 3.55 7.17
CA GLU A 93 8.19 2.95 6.15
C GLU A 93 8.25 1.42 6.30
N ASP A 94 8.15 0.71 5.16
CA ASP A 94 8.20 -0.74 5.09
C ASP A 94 7.14 -1.45 5.96
N PHE A 95 5.99 -0.80 6.15
CA PHE A 95 4.86 -1.38 6.90
C PHE A 95 3.50 -0.98 6.29
N VAL A 96 2.96 0.20 6.61
CA VAL A 96 1.64 0.63 6.12
C VAL A 96 1.58 2.15 5.89
N ILE A 97 0.67 2.57 5.00
CA ILE A 97 0.22 3.95 4.87
C ILE A 97 -1.27 4.00 5.21
N GLN A 98 -1.67 4.82 6.19
CA GLN A 98 -3.02 4.85 6.76
C GLN A 98 -3.71 6.18 6.56
N SER A 99 -4.98 6.13 6.16
CA SER A 99 -5.85 7.26 5.86
C SER A 99 -7.29 6.99 6.31
N GLY A 100 -8.25 7.82 5.84
CA GLY A 100 -9.69 7.62 6.05
C GLY A 100 -10.25 8.27 7.31
N ASP A 101 -9.44 9.08 8.02
CA ASP A 101 -9.90 9.95 9.11
C ASP A 101 -10.04 11.39 8.61
N PRO A 102 -11.25 11.96 8.48
CA PRO A 102 -11.42 13.33 8.01
C PRO A 102 -10.79 14.38 8.93
N GLU A 103 -10.61 14.06 10.22
CA GLU A 103 -9.95 14.95 11.18
C GLU A 103 -8.42 14.84 11.10
N GLY A 104 -7.89 13.79 10.44
CA GLY A 104 -6.45 13.54 10.32
C GLY A 104 -5.74 13.29 11.65
N THR A 105 -6.48 12.94 12.70
CA THR A 105 -5.95 12.71 14.06
C THR A 105 -5.56 11.28 14.33
N GLY A 106 -6.11 10.35 13.55
CA GLY A 106 -6.05 8.91 13.75
C GLY A 106 -7.11 8.36 14.72
N ASN A 107 -7.91 9.24 15.34
CA ASN A 107 -8.96 8.86 16.29
C ASN A 107 -10.36 9.09 15.73
N GLY A 108 -10.48 9.79 14.60
CA GLY A 108 -11.75 10.17 13.98
C GLY A 108 -12.24 9.17 12.95
N GLY A 109 -13.31 9.59 12.27
CA GLY A 109 -13.97 8.82 11.23
C GLY A 109 -15.08 7.92 11.74
N ASN A 110 -16.15 7.84 10.96
CA ASN A 110 -17.30 6.99 11.26
C ASN A 110 -17.61 6.09 10.05
N SER A 111 -18.25 4.95 10.30
CA SER A 111 -18.83 4.16 9.23
C SER A 111 -20.06 4.86 8.63
N ILE A 112 -20.52 4.38 7.49
CA ILE A 112 -21.79 4.85 6.87
C ILE A 112 -22.98 4.62 7.78
N TRP A 113 -22.90 3.66 8.70
CA TRP A 113 -23.93 3.34 9.69
C TRP A 113 -23.80 4.15 10.99
N GLN A 114 -22.78 5.02 11.11
CA GLN A 114 -22.45 5.80 12.32
C GLN A 114 -22.07 4.95 13.55
N LEU A 115 -21.94 3.65 13.39
CA LEU A 115 -21.52 2.66 14.39
C LEU A 115 -20.35 1.85 13.85
N PRO A 116 -19.49 1.29 14.71
CA PRO A 116 -18.51 0.30 14.27
C PRO A 116 -19.20 -0.90 13.61
N PHE A 117 -18.49 -1.56 12.70
CA PHE A 117 -18.95 -2.80 12.08
C PHE A 117 -17.93 -3.93 12.25
N SER A 118 -18.43 -5.16 12.12
CA SER A 118 -17.67 -6.39 12.40
C SER A 118 -16.54 -6.61 11.42
N ASP A 119 -15.54 -7.32 11.89
CA ASP A 119 -14.45 -7.83 11.06
C ASP A 119 -14.97 -8.89 10.08
N GLU A 120 -14.36 -8.92 8.88
CA GLU A 120 -14.69 -9.86 7.81
C GLU A 120 -13.40 -10.55 7.37
N PHE A 121 -13.07 -11.66 8.03
CA PHE A 121 -11.86 -12.42 7.72
C PHE A 121 -12.14 -13.50 6.68
N SER A 122 -11.16 -13.72 5.79
CA SER A 122 -11.22 -14.74 4.77
C SER A 122 -9.87 -15.43 4.65
N ASP A 123 -9.88 -16.74 4.45
CA ASP A 123 -8.70 -17.56 4.15
C ASP A 123 -8.16 -17.37 2.72
N LYS A 124 -8.80 -16.47 1.95
CA LYS A 124 -8.41 -16.10 0.59
C LYS A 124 -7.83 -14.70 0.48
N LEU A 125 -7.85 -13.93 1.57
CA LEU A 125 -7.38 -12.55 1.60
C LEU A 125 -6.36 -12.38 2.72
N HIS A 126 -5.18 -11.92 2.35
CA HIS A 126 -4.04 -11.78 3.22
C HIS A 126 -3.44 -10.37 3.11
N HIS A 127 -2.69 -9.96 4.13
CA HIS A 127 -2.01 -8.67 4.13
C HIS A 127 -0.70 -8.71 3.32
N TYR A 128 -0.80 -9.17 2.06
CA TYR A 128 0.31 -9.02 1.11
C TYR A 128 0.59 -7.55 0.84
N THR A 129 1.78 -7.24 0.34
CA THR A 129 2.08 -5.87 -0.13
C THR A 129 1.02 -5.40 -1.13
N GLY A 130 0.52 -4.20 -0.94
CA GLY A 130 -0.59 -3.64 -1.71
C GLY A 130 -1.98 -4.03 -1.20
N ALA A 131 -2.12 -4.86 -0.16
CA ALA A 131 -3.42 -5.13 0.43
C ALA A 131 -4.05 -3.86 0.99
N LEU A 132 -5.34 -3.62 0.65
CA LEU A 132 -6.16 -2.55 1.21
C LEU A 132 -7.01 -3.14 2.33
N SER A 133 -6.86 -2.60 3.54
CA SER A 133 -7.43 -3.18 4.75
C SER A 133 -8.04 -2.14 5.68
N MET A 134 -9.04 -2.55 6.49
CA MET A 134 -9.65 -1.67 7.49
C MET A 134 -8.73 -1.47 8.69
N ALA A 135 -8.58 -0.22 9.10
CA ALA A 135 -8.01 0.10 10.40
C ALA A 135 -9.09 -0.03 11.47
N ASN A 136 -8.74 -0.63 12.61
CA ASN A 136 -9.61 -0.80 13.76
C ASN A 136 -8.86 -0.53 15.08
N SER A 137 -9.57 -0.42 16.18
CA SER A 137 -9.03 -0.25 17.54
C SER A 137 -9.24 -1.51 18.40
N GLY A 138 -9.35 -2.66 17.77
CA GLY A 138 -9.66 -3.97 18.32
C GLY A 138 -10.74 -4.65 17.51
N GLU A 139 -11.13 -5.85 17.94
CA GLU A 139 -12.13 -6.69 17.26
C GLU A 139 -13.45 -5.93 17.05
N ASP A 140 -14.02 -6.03 15.84
CA ASP A 140 -15.32 -5.48 15.46
C ASP A 140 -15.47 -3.94 15.64
N THR A 141 -14.36 -3.21 15.48
CA THR A 141 -14.38 -1.74 15.61
C THR A 141 -14.08 -0.99 14.32
N ASN A 142 -14.31 -1.61 13.16
CA ASN A 142 -14.09 -0.98 11.86
C ASN A 142 -14.98 0.25 11.67
N ARG A 143 -14.43 1.31 11.06
CA ARG A 143 -15.15 2.56 10.74
C ARG A 143 -14.80 3.04 9.33
N SER A 144 -14.29 4.26 9.16
CA SER A 144 -13.91 4.79 7.84
C SER A 144 -12.42 4.65 7.52
N GLN A 145 -11.58 4.44 8.53
CA GLN A 145 -10.12 4.41 8.33
C GLN A 145 -9.68 3.12 7.66
N PHE A 146 -8.73 3.25 6.75
CA PHE A 146 -8.12 2.14 6.04
C PHE A 146 -6.61 2.34 5.91
N PHE A 147 -5.90 1.28 5.57
CA PHE A 147 -4.49 1.34 5.25
C PHE A 147 -4.14 0.48 4.04
N ILE A 148 -3.02 0.81 3.40
CA ILE A 148 -2.41 0.00 2.35
C ILE A 148 -1.09 -0.54 2.91
N VAL A 149 -0.86 -1.84 2.73
CA VAL A 149 0.38 -2.51 3.15
C VAL A 149 1.50 -2.16 2.17
N THR A 150 2.65 -1.73 2.70
CA THR A 150 3.85 -1.37 1.93
C THR A 150 5.10 -2.12 2.38
N SER A 151 4.93 -3.24 3.10
CA SER A 151 6.05 -4.08 3.57
C SER A 151 6.67 -4.87 2.42
N GLN A 152 7.99 -4.79 2.29
CA GLN A 152 8.73 -5.44 1.22
C GLN A 152 9.04 -6.93 1.53
N PRO A 153 9.37 -7.77 0.51
CA PRO A 153 9.65 -9.19 0.68
C PRO A 153 10.77 -9.51 1.67
N LYS A 154 11.77 -8.62 1.80
CA LYS A 154 12.90 -8.79 2.74
C LYS A 154 12.48 -8.98 4.21
N GLY A 155 11.24 -8.57 4.57
CA GLY A 155 10.69 -8.75 5.90
C GLY A 155 10.30 -10.19 6.22
N ILE A 156 10.17 -11.08 5.22
CA ILE A 156 9.77 -12.47 5.40
C ILE A 156 11.01 -13.36 5.40
N THR A 157 11.70 -13.38 6.54
CA THR A 157 12.92 -14.19 6.72
C THR A 157 12.60 -15.68 6.81
N ASP A 158 13.63 -16.55 6.72
CA ASP A 158 13.45 -18.00 6.88
C ASP A 158 12.90 -18.36 8.26
N GLU A 159 13.25 -17.61 9.30
CA GLU A 159 12.72 -17.80 10.64
C GLU A 159 11.23 -17.48 10.72
N ILE A 160 10.80 -16.35 10.09
CA ILE A 160 9.38 -15.99 10.04
C ILE A 160 8.60 -17.03 9.24
N ALA A 161 9.11 -17.46 8.10
CA ALA A 161 8.47 -18.50 7.30
C ALA A 161 8.36 -19.84 8.05
N ALA A 162 9.37 -20.22 8.84
CA ALA A 162 9.32 -21.40 9.69
C ALA A 162 8.25 -21.28 10.79
N LEU A 163 8.17 -20.11 11.45
CA LEU A 163 7.11 -19.86 12.45
C LEU A 163 5.70 -19.89 11.85
N MET A 164 5.53 -19.37 10.62
CA MET A 164 4.26 -19.48 9.89
C MET A 164 3.90 -20.95 9.61
N ALA A 165 4.87 -21.76 9.18
CA ALA A 165 4.67 -23.18 8.91
C ALA A 165 4.32 -23.95 10.20
N GLU A 166 5.01 -23.68 11.32
CA GLU A 166 4.69 -24.25 12.64
C GLU A 166 3.29 -23.84 13.13
N ALA A 167 2.84 -22.64 12.78
CA ALA A 167 1.49 -22.15 13.08
C ALA A 167 0.41 -22.73 12.14
N GLY A 168 0.79 -23.60 11.20
CA GLY A 168 -0.14 -24.30 10.31
C GLY A 168 -0.54 -23.53 9.05
N TRP A 169 0.22 -22.49 8.67
CA TRP A 169 -0.03 -21.76 7.43
C TRP A 169 0.25 -22.65 6.21
N ARG A 170 -0.56 -22.49 5.16
CA ARG A 170 -0.34 -23.18 3.89
C ARG A 170 0.95 -22.72 3.23
N ALA A 171 1.70 -23.67 2.64
CA ALA A 171 3.00 -23.37 2.02
C ALA A 171 2.89 -22.33 0.90
N GLU A 172 1.82 -22.39 0.08
CA GLU A 172 1.58 -21.43 -1.00
C GLU A 172 1.37 -20.00 -0.49
N ILE A 173 0.78 -19.81 0.69
CA ILE A 173 0.62 -18.48 1.31
C ILE A 173 1.98 -17.96 1.81
N ILE A 174 2.78 -18.84 2.44
CA ILE A 174 4.13 -18.48 2.90
C ILE A 174 5.00 -18.08 1.71
N ASP A 175 4.94 -18.83 0.61
CA ASP A 175 5.68 -18.53 -0.61
C ASP A 175 5.21 -17.23 -1.27
N ALA A 176 3.90 -16.94 -1.26
CA ALA A 176 3.36 -15.69 -1.72
C ALA A 176 3.87 -14.49 -0.89
N TYR A 177 3.89 -14.60 0.43
CA TYR A 177 4.49 -13.58 1.30
C TYR A 177 5.99 -13.38 1.04
N ARG A 178 6.75 -14.46 0.79
CA ARG A 178 8.17 -14.36 0.45
C ARG A 178 8.42 -13.61 -0.86
N GLN A 179 7.53 -13.76 -1.84
CA GLN A 179 7.64 -13.11 -3.15
C GLN A 179 7.10 -11.68 -3.14
N ALA A 180 5.93 -11.47 -2.55
CA ALA A 180 5.25 -10.19 -2.55
C ALA A 180 5.67 -9.27 -1.40
N GLY A 181 6.09 -9.82 -0.27
CA GLY A 181 6.16 -9.10 0.99
C GLY A 181 4.79 -9.03 1.67
N GLY A 182 4.71 -8.20 2.70
CA GLY A 182 3.47 -8.01 3.43
C GLY A 182 3.64 -8.09 4.95
N ALA A 183 2.52 -8.11 5.65
CA ALA A 183 2.44 -8.06 7.10
C ALA A 183 1.56 -9.22 7.64
N PRO A 184 2.06 -10.47 7.66
CA PRO A 184 1.26 -11.64 8.05
C PRO A 184 0.73 -11.57 9.49
N ASN A 185 1.36 -10.77 10.35
CA ASN A 185 0.89 -10.52 11.71
C ASN A 185 -0.43 -9.73 11.79
N LEU A 186 -0.88 -9.14 10.69
CA LEU A 186 -2.16 -8.43 10.59
C LEU A 186 -3.31 -9.35 10.14
N ASP A 187 -3.03 -10.53 9.59
CA ASP A 187 -4.04 -11.49 9.18
C ASP A 187 -4.89 -11.92 10.38
N TYR A 188 -6.20 -12.01 10.14
CA TYR A 188 -7.22 -12.28 11.17
C TYR A 188 -7.27 -11.27 12.33
N ARG A 189 -6.75 -10.05 12.08
CA ARG A 189 -6.87 -8.90 12.99
C ARG A 189 -7.49 -7.69 12.31
N HIS A 190 -7.29 -7.59 10.99
CA HIS A 190 -7.83 -6.51 10.18
C HIS A 190 -8.51 -7.11 8.95
N THR A 191 -9.57 -6.48 8.50
CA THR A 191 -10.34 -6.89 7.33
C THR A 191 -9.64 -6.46 6.05
N VAL A 192 -9.08 -7.38 5.29
CA VAL A 192 -8.62 -7.11 3.92
C VAL A 192 -9.85 -7.07 3.01
N PHE A 193 -10.04 -5.97 2.27
CA PHE A 193 -11.19 -5.80 1.38
C PHE A 193 -10.84 -5.39 -0.04
N GLY A 194 -9.54 -5.21 -0.34
CA GLY A 194 -9.06 -4.87 -1.66
C GLY A 194 -7.56 -5.15 -1.83
N GLN A 195 -7.08 -4.94 -3.06
CA GLN A 195 -5.67 -5.11 -3.44
C GLN A 195 -5.28 -4.08 -4.49
N VAL A 196 -4.13 -3.44 -4.32
CA VAL A 196 -3.52 -2.60 -5.35
C VAL A 196 -3.10 -3.47 -6.54
N TYR A 197 -3.56 -3.11 -7.74
CA TYR A 197 -3.18 -3.78 -8.98
C TYR A 197 -2.37 -2.88 -9.93
N ASP A 198 -2.39 -1.55 -9.71
CA ASP A 198 -1.61 -0.56 -10.45
C ASP A 198 -1.33 0.66 -9.54
N GLY A 199 -0.19 1.35 -9.72
CA GLY A 199 0.20 2.47 -8.86
C GLY A 199 0.77 2.06 -7.50
N LEU A 200 1.28 0.83 -7.35
CA LEU A 200 1.95 0.39 -6.12
C LEU A 200 3.21 1.21 -5.83
N GLU A 201 3.90 1.68 -6.87
CA GLU A 201 5.04 2.58 -6.73
C GLU A 201 4.66 3.90 -6.05
N ILE A 202 3.45 4.42 -6.30
CA ILE A 202 2.94 5.62 -5.61
C ILE A 202 2.71 5.33 -4.13
N ALA A 203 2.17 4.15 -3.77
CA ALA A 203 2.02 3.75 -2.38
C ALA A 203 3.38 3.63 -1.67
N PHE A 204 4.40 3.14 -2.36
CA PHE A 204 5.77 3.14 -1.83
C PHE A 204 6.35 4.55 -1.71
N ASP A 205 6.18 5.43 -2.71
CA ASP A 205 6.64 6.82 -2.64
C ASP A 205 6.02 7.53 -1.43
N ILE A 206 4.74 7.29 -1.16
CA ILE A 206 4.07 7.77 0.05
C ILE A 206 4.71 7.17 1.31
N SER A 207 5.05 5.88 1.31
CA SER A 207 5.64 5.22 2.49
C SER A 207 7.03 5.76 2.86
N PHE A 208 7.71 6.43 1.94
CA PHE A 208 9.04 7.00 2.13
C PHE A 208 9.05 8.51 2.41
N VAL A 209 7.89 9.17 2.52
CA VAL A 209 7.86 10.58 2.87
C VAL A 209 8.42 10.80 4.28
N LYS A 210 9.00 11.97 4.51
CA LYS A 210 9.50 12.32 5.85
C LYS A 210 8.34 12.48 6.83
N THR A 211 8.42 11.79 7.96
CA THR A 211 7.43 11.85 9.03
C THR A 211 7.98 12.55 10.28
N ASP A 212 7.09 12.92 11.18
CA ASP A 212 7.42 13.34 12.54
C ASP A 212 7.53 12.13 13.50
N GLU A 213 7.69 12.41 14.81
CA GLU A 213 7.80 11.39 15.85
C GLU A 213 6.52 10.56 16.08
N ASN A 214 5.41 10.96 15.50
CA ASN A 214 4.12 10.28 15.54
C ASN A 214 3.76 9.62 14.20
N ASP A 215 4.74 9.36 13.35
CA ASP A 215 4.58 8.78 12.01
C ASP A 215 3.71 9.63 11.05
N ARG A 216 3.51 10.93 11.34
CA ARG A 216 2.71 11.82 10.50
C ARG A 216 3.59 12.45 9.42
N PRO A 217 3.19 12.42 8.14
CA PRO A 217 3.91 13.11 7.09
C PRO A 217 4.12 14.60 7.39
N LYS A 218 5.36 15.09 7.24
CA LYS A 218 5.70 16.52 7.42
C LYS A 218 5.13 17.41 6.32
N GLU A 219 5.01 16.87 5.12
CA GLU A 219 4.28 17.45 4.00
C GLU A 219 3.02 16.61 3.78
N ALA A 220 1.86 17.25 3.73
CA ALA A 220 0.60 16.53 3.67
C ALA A 220 0.47 15.71 2.38
N VAL A 221 0.25 14.42 2.54
CA VAL A 221 -0.19 13.54 1.47
C VAL A 221 -1.71 13.47 1.53
N VAL A 222 -2.37 13.90 0.46
CA VAL A 222 -3.82 14.16 0.45
C VAL A 222 -4.50 13.28 -0.59
N ILE A 223 -5.62 12.69 -0.23
CA ILE A 223 -6.56 12.07 -1.16
C ILE A 223 -7.37 13.20 -1.81
N GLU A 224 -7.18 13.42 -3.11
CA GLU A 224 -7.94 14.41 -3.86
C GLU A 224 -9.39 13.93 -4.08
N THR A 225 -9.53 12.66 -4.50
CA THR A 225 -10.82 11.98 -4.65
C THR A 225 -10.61 10.47 -4.76
N ILE A 226 -11.68 9.68 -4.55
CA ILE A 226 -11.72 8.26 -4.84
C ILE A 226 -12.83 7.99 -5.85
N GLU A 227 -12.48 7.50 -7.02
CA GLU A 227 -13.42 7.14 -8.08
C GLU A 227 -13.66 5.64 -8.08
N VAL A 228 -14.93 5.21 -8.06
CA VAL A 228 -15.31 3.79 -8.06
C VAL A 228 -16.02 3.45 -9.36
N SER A 229 -15.65 2.31 -9.96
CA SER A 229 -16.27 1.81 -11.18
C SER A 229 -16.29 0.27 -11.20
N VAL A 230 -16.96 -0.27 -12.20
CA VAL A 230 -16.94 -1.71 -12.54
C VAL A 230 -16.17 -1.86 -13.83
N VAL A 231 -15.30 -2.87 -13.89
CA VAL A 231 -14.53 -3.19 -15.13
C VAL A 231 -15.49 -3.71 -16.19
N GLU A 232 -15.44 -3.14 -17.40
CA GLU A 232 -16.25 -3.53 -18.55
C GLU A 232 -15.82 -4.86 -19.18
#